data_2544982a17966c8371ba166624ed3e01
#
_entry.id   2544982a17966c8371ba166624ed3e01
#
_cell.length_a   1.000
_cell.length_b   1.000
_cell.length_c   1.000
_cell.angle_alpha   90.00
_cell.angle_beta   90.00
_cell.angle_gamma   90.00
#
_symmetry.space_group_name_H-M   'P 1'
#
loop_
_entity.id
_entity.type
_entity.pdbx_description
1 polymer ?
#
loop_
_entity_poly.entity_id
_entity_poly.type
_entity_poly.pdbx_seq_one_letter_code
_entity_poly.pdbx_strand_id
1 'polypeptide(L)'
;MDRPAPFGDPDVALMLRFQEGDERAFDELVLKHQKSVLNIAWRYVGDRALAEDLAQEIFIKVHRARRTYKPAARFSTWLYRIAVNRCLNELRSRPKTAPMPIGDAVEERTAVRPEDDMRRAEVRDAVRRAVDALPPNQRMAVILSRFHELPYEEIAETMEVTLEAVKSLLFRARENLKGALEKLIRQDP
;
A
#
# COMPACT_ATOMS: atom_id res chain seq x y z
N MET A 1 -9.69 24.77 7.02
CA MET A 1 -8.88 23.99 7.99
C MET A 1 -7.46 24.01 7.48
N ASP A 2 -6.59 24.72 8.20
CA ASP A 2 -5.19 24.92 7.82
C ASP A 2 -4.45 23.60 7.78
N ARG A 3 -3.98 23.23 6.61
CA ARG A 3 -2.97 22.18 6.46
C ARG A 3 -1.70 22.67 7.14
N PRO A 4 -1.10 21.88 8.06
CA PRO A 4 0.24 22.22 8.52
C PRO A 4 1.13 22.27 7.27
N ALA A 5 1.77 23.43 7.08
CA ALA A 5 2.70 23.64 5.99
C ALA A 5 3.76 22.51 5.99
N PRO A 6 4.21 21.99 4.83
CA PRO A 6 5.19 20.92 4.73
C PRO A 6 6.55 21.24 5.36
N PHE A 7 6.76 22.48 5.76
CA PHE A 7 7.99 23.01 6.38
C PHE A 7 8.32 22.43 7.76
N GLY A 8 7.40 21.70 8.42
CA GLY A 8 7.67 21.00 9.68
C GLY A 8 7.89 19.50 9.55
N ASP A 9 7.81 18.94 8.33
CA ASP A 9 8.04 17.52 8.09
C ASP A 9 9.54 17.22 8.02
N PRO A 10 10.11 16.43 8.96
CA PRO A 10 11.54 16.11 8.95
C PRO A 10 11.98 15.37 7.69
N ASP A 11 11.09 14.61 7.05
CA ASP A 11 11.39 13.87 5.83
C ASP A 11 11.46 14.80 4.60
N VAL A 12 10.72 15.90 4.60
CA VAL A 12 10.87 16.97 3.63
C VAL A 12 12.26 17.60 3.77
N ALA A 13 12.73 17.84 5.01
CA ALA A 13 14.06 18.39 5.24
C ALA A 13 15.17 17.44 4.74
N LEU A 14 15.02 16.13 4.98
CA LEU A 14 15.94 15.12 4.45
C LEU A 14 15.94 15.12 2.92
N MET A 15 14.79 15.20 2.28
CA MET A 15 14.70 15.22 0.82
C MET A 15 15.31 16.48 0.20
N LEU A 16 15.21 17.63 0.87
CA LEU A 16 15.86 18.86 0.44
C LEU A 16 17.38 18.77 0.59
N ARG A 17 17.91 18.23 1.71
CA ARG A 17 19.33 17.95 1.87
C ARG A 17 19.85 17.00 0.79
N PHE A 18 19.09 15.95 0.47
CA PHE A 18 19.43 15.04 -0.62
C PHE A 18 19.44 15.77 -1.98
N GLN A 19 18.51 16.69 -2.22
CA GLN A 19 18.48 17.53 -3.41
C GLN A 19 19.75 18.39 -3.56
N GLU A 20 20.33 18.83 -2.44
CA GLU A 20 21.59 19.57 -2.35
C GLU A 20 22.85 18.70 -2.47
N GLY A 21 22.68 17.37 -2.52
CA GLY A 21 23.78 16.40 -2.72
C GLY A 21 24.18 15.58 -1.50
N ASP A 22 23.45 15.69 -0.38
CA ASP A 22 23.67 14.86 0.80
C ASP A 22 23.06 13.45 0.60
N GLU A 23 23.86 12.52 0.08
CA GLU A 23 23.44 11.14 -0.16
C GLU A 23 23.03 10.42 1.14
N ARG A 24 23.59 10.78 2.30
CA ARG A 24 23.21 10.17 3.59
C ARG A 24 21.76 10.49 3.96
N ALA A 25 21.27 11.66 3.59
CA ALA A 25 19.86 12.01 3.79
C ALA A 25 18.91 11.08 3.01
N PHE A 26 19.34 10.60 1.83
CA PHE A 26 18.58 9.61 1.09
C PHE A 26 18.60 8.24 1.78
N ASP A 27 19.75 7.80 2.29
CA ASP A 27 19.85 6.55 3.04
C ASP A 27 18.92 6.55 4.26
N GLU A 28 18.84 7.67 4.99
CA GLU A 28 17.92 7.86 6.11
C GLU A 28 16.45 7.73 5.67
N LEU A 29 16.06 8.33 4.55
CA LEU A 29 14.72 8.22 3.97
C LEU A 29 14.39 6.77 3.59
N VAL A 30 15.33 6.07 2.94
CA VAL A 30 15.16 4.66 2.58
C VAL A 30 14.96 3.81 3.83
N LEU A 31 15.85 3.91 4.83
CA LEU A 31 15.76 3.15 6.08
C LEU A 31 14.42 3.36 6.79
N LYS A 32 13.92 4.59 6.81
CA LYS A 32 12.66 4.95 7.46
C LYS A 32 11.44 4.40 6.73
N HIS A 33 11.45 4.44 5.40
CA HIS A 33 10.24 4.19 4.60
C HIS A 33 10.21 2.82 3.89
N GLN A 34 11.35 2.07 3.83
CA GLN A 34 11.43 0.81 3.08
C GLN A 34 10.37 -0.21 3.50
N LYS A 35 10.10 -0.35 4.81
CA LYS A 35 9.08 -1.29 5.32
C LYS A 35 7.68 -0.91 4.86
N SER A 36 7.34 0.39 4.88
CA SER A 36 6.03 0.88 4.46
C SER A 36 5.82 0.70 2.96
N VAL A 37 6.83 1.04 2.15
CA VAL A 37 6.79 0.88 0.69
C VAL A 37 6.68 -0.59 0.31
N LEU A 38 7.51 -1.46 0.91
CA LEU A 38 7.45 -2.90 0.70
C LEU A 38 6.08 -3.47 1.10
N ASN A 39 5.51 -3.01 2.22
CA ASN A 39 4.21 -3.46 2.69
C ASN A 39 3.07 -3.06 1.73
N ILE A 40 3.08 -1.82 1.18
CA ILE A 40 2.13 -1.40 0.14
C ILE A 40 2.24 -2.34 -1.07
N ALA A 41 3.45 -2.52 -1.60
CA ALA A 41 3.68 -3.34 -2.78
C ALA A 41 3.26 -4.80 -2.53
N TRP A 42 3.72 -5.40 -1.45
CA TRP A 42 3.44 -6.80 -1.14
C TRP A 42 1.94 -7.08 -0.93
N ARG A 43 1.25 -6.24 -0.15
CA ARG A 43 -0.20 -6.39 0.03
C ARG A 43 -0.98 -6.20 -1.26
N TYR A 44 -0.40 -5.44 -2.20
CA TYR A 44 -1.05 -5.17 -3.48
C TYR A 44 -0.80 -6.27 -4.51
N VAL A 45 0.43 -6.82 -4.61
CA VAL A 45 0.75 -7.83 -5.64
C VAL A 45 0.69 -9.27 -5.11
N GLY A 46 0.75 -9.49 -3.79
CA GLY A 46 0.70 -10.83 -3.17
C GLY A 46 1.95 -11.68 -3.36
N ASP A 47 2.92 -11.25 -4.14
CA ASP A 47 4.19 -11.92 -4.44
C ASP A 47 5.34 -11.15 -3.78
N ARG A 48 6.12 -11.83 -2.93
CA ARG A 48 7.18 -11.18 -2.16
C ARG A 48 8.33 -10.72 -3.03
N ALA A 49 8.79 -11.55 -3.96
CA ALA A 49 9.90 -11.22 -4.84
C ALA A 49 9.54 -10.01 -5.72
N LEU A 50 8.36 -10.04 -6.32
CA LEU A 50 7.86 -8.90 -7.09
C LEU A 50 7.68 -7.64 -6.24
N ALA A 51 7.23 -7.77 -4.99
CA ALA A 51 7.08 -6.62 -4.09
C ALA A 51 8.44 -5.98 -3.74
N GLU A 52 9.48 -6.80 -3.55
CA GLU A 52 10.85 -6.36 -3.33
C GLU A 52 11.40 -5.62 -4.57
N ASP A 53 11.17 -6.15 -5.77
CA ASP A 53 11.54 -5.49 -7.02
C ASP A 53 10.82 -4.14 -7.19
N LEU A 54 9.50 -4.12 -6.94
CA LEU A 54 8.71 -2.88 -6.99
C LEU A 54 9.20 -1.84 -5.98
N ALA A 55 9.52 -2.27 -4.76
CA ALA A 55 10.03 -1.38 -3.72
C ALA A 55 11.37 -0.75 -4.13
N GLN A 56 12.28 -1.53 -4.72
CA GLN A 56 13.54 -1.03 -5.27
C GLN A 56 13.31 -0.01 -6.39
N GLU A 57 12.45 -0.34 -7.36
CA GLU A 57 12.11 0.59 -8.45
C GLU A 57 11.48 1.89 -7.96
N ILE A 58 10.66 1.84 -6.89
CA ILE A 58 10.06 3.02 -6.26
C ILE A 58 11.17 3.93 -5.73
N PHE A 59 12.14 3.39 -4.95
CA PHE A 59 13.24 4.20 -4.43
C PHE A 59 14.18 4.70 -5.53
N ILE A 60 14.40 3.94 -6.59
CA ILE A 60 15.12 4.43 -7.78
C ILE A 60 14.39 5.62 -8.41
N LYS A 61 13.06 5.59 -8.49
CA LYS A 61 12.27 6.75 -8.96
C LYS A 61 12.38 7.94 -8.03
N VAL A 62 12.34 7.73 -6.71
CA VAL A 62 12.56 8.79 -5.71
C VAL A 62 13.93 9.43 -5.92
N HIS A 63 14.98 8.63 -6.05
CA HIS A 63 16.34 9.10 -6.28
C HIS A 63 16.45 9.94 -7.57
N ARG A 64 15.86 9.47 -8.67
CA ARG A 64 15.85 10.20 -9.96
C ARG A 64 15.06 11.50 -9.91
N ALA A 65 13.99 11.54 -9.11
CA ALA A 65 13.12 12.71 -8.97
C ALA A 65 13.70 13.79 -8.05
N ARG A 66 14.88 13.58 -7.41
CA ARG A 66 15.46 14.51 -6.44
C ARG A 66 15.52 15.95 -6.93
N ARG A 67 15.95 16.16 -8.19
CA ARG A 67 16.12 17.50 -8.77
C ARG A 67 14.81 18.23 -9.07
N THR A 68 13.73 17.49 -9.22
CA THR A 68 12.40 18.01 -9.56
C THR A 68 11.44 18.02 -8.38
N TYR A 69 11.87 17.46 -7.23
CA TYR A 69 11.04 17.43 -6.03
C TYR A 69 10.68 18.83 -5.56
N LYS A 70 9.39 19.01 -5.24
CA LYS A 70 8.87 20.24 -4.64
C LYS A 70 8.04 19.86 -3.42
N PRO A 71 8.28 20.48 -2.25
CA PRO A 71 7.57 20.15 -1.01
C PRO A 71 6.15 20.74 -0.99
N ALA A 72 5.26 20.19 -1.83
CA ALA A 72 3.85 20.61 -1.90
C ALA A 72 2.93 19.87 -0.93
N ALA A 73 3.39 18.74 -0.38
CA ALA A 73 2.68 17.87 0.57
C ALA A 73 3.70 17.22 1.51
N ARG A 74 3.23 16.42 2.49
CA ARG A 74 4.13 15.56 3.28
C ARG A 74 4.96 14.67 2.37
N PHE A 75 6.20 14.40 2.76
CA PHE A 75 7.07 13.50 2.00
C PHE A 75 6.44 12.10 1.83
N SER A 76 5.83 11.55 2.88
CA SER A 76 5.14 10.26 2.85
C SER A 76 4.02 10.21 1.81
N THR A 77 3.21 11.26 1.68
CA THR A 77 2.14 11.35 0.67
C THR A 77 2.71 11.32 -0.74
N TRP A 78 3.79 12.07 -0.98
CA TRP A 78 4.49 12.09 -2.26
C TRP A 78 5.13 10.73 -2.58
N LEU A 79 5.80 10.10 -1.61
CA LEU A 79 6.40 8.77 -1.77
C LEU A 79 5.35 7.70 -2.06
N TYR A 80 4.25 7.69 -1.29
CA TYR A 80 3.18 6.72 -1.48
C TYR A 80 2.47 6.90 -2.81
N ARG A 81 2.35 8.12 -3.35
CA ARG A 81 1.86 8.35 -4.70
C ARG A 81 2.74 7.66 -5.75
N ILE A 82 4.06 7.73 -5.61
CA ILE A 82 4.99 7.00 -6.49
C ILE A 82 4.76 5.49 -6.37
N ALA A 83 4.61 4.98 -5.14
CA ALA A 83 4.38 3.56 -4.86
C ALA A 83 3.04 3.08 -5.44
N VAL A 84 1.96 3.80 -5.20
CA VAL A 84 0.62 3.51 -5.72
C VAL A 84 0.62 3.46 -7.25
N ASN A 85 1.17 4.49 -7.89
CA ASN A 85 1.22 4.55 -9.36
C ASN A 85 2.06 3.40 -9.94
N ARG A 86 3.17 3.01 -9.29
CA ARG A 86 3.97 1.87 -9.76
C ARG A 86 3.21 0.55 -9.60
N CYS A 87 2.57 0.34 -8.46
CA CYS A 87 1.78 -0.86 -8.20
C CYS A 87 0.58 -0.99 -9.16
N LEU A 88 -0.19 0.09 -9.37
CA LEU A 88 -1.33 0.10 -10.28
C LEU A 88 -0.90 -0.20 -11.74
N ASN A 89 0.24 0.34 -12.17
CA ASN A 89 0.77 0.09 -13.51
C ASN A 89 1.24 -1.37 -13.67
N GLU A 90 1.84 -1.98 -12.64
CA GLU A 90 2.24 -3.38 -12.67
C GLU A 90 1.05 -4.31 -12.96
N LEU A 91 -0.07 -4.11 -12.26
CA LEU A 91 -1.26 -4.94 -12.48
C LEU A 91 -1.90 -4.73 -13.87
N ARG A 92 -1.79 -3.52 -14.44
CA ARG A 92 -2.29 -3.23 -15.79
C ARG A 92 -1.48 -3.91 -16.87
N SER A 93 -0.19 -4.12 -16.65
CA SER A 93 0.74 -4.76 -17.61
C SER A 93 0.67 -6.29 -17.58
N ARG A 94 0.12 -6.89 -16.50
CA ARG A 94 -0.02 -8.34 -16.37
C ARG A 94 -1.21 -8.88 -17.16
N PRO A 95 -1.07 -10.04 -17.83
CA PRO A 95 -2.22 -10.75 -18.39
C PRO A 95 -3.20 -11.09 -17.27
N LYS A 96 -4.51 -10.87 -17.49
CA LYS A 96 -5.58 -11.19 -16.53
C LYS A 96 -5.65 -12.66 -16.09
N THR A 97 -4.93 -13.54 -16.78
CA THR A 97 -4.88 -14.99 -16.57
C THR A 97 -3.70 -15.46 -15.71
N ALA A 98 -2.79 -14.58 -15.31
CA ALA A 98 -1.68 -14.98 -14.45
C ALA A 98 -2.21 -15.25 -13.03
N PRO A 99 -2.02 -16.47 -12.48
CA PRO A 99 -2.37 -16.75 -11.08
C PRO A 99 -1.59 -15.77 -10.19
N MET A 100 -2.29 -15.09 -9.28
CA MET A 100 -1.59 -14.33 -8.25
C MET A 100 -0.99 -15.31 -7.24
N PRO A 101 0.33 -15.27 -7.02
CA PRO A 101 0.95 -16.09 -5.99
C PRO A 101 0.33 -15.77 -4.62
N ILE A 102 -0.04 -16.80 -3.91
CA ILE A 102 -0.51 -16.70 -2.53
C ILE A 102 0.73 -16.50 -1.66
N GLY A 103 1.14 -15.23 -1.46
CA GLY A 103 2.26 -14.91 -0.58
C GLY A 103 1.88 -15.05 0.89
N ASP A 104 2.69 -15.70 1.71
CA ASP A 104 2.47 -15.86 3.15
C ASP A 104 2.48 -14.51 3.87
N ALA A 105 1.48 -14.27 4.72
CA ALA A 105 1.47 -13.11 5.59
C ALA A 105 2.67 -13.19 6.55
N VAL A 106 3.52 -12.15 6.57
CA VAL A 106 4.48 -12.00 7.66
C VAL A 106 3.67 -11.59 8.89
N GLU A 107 3.30 -12.57 9.69
CA GLU A 107 2.69 -12.35 11.00
C GLU A 107 3.75 -12.16 12.08
N GLU A 108 3.54 -11.18 12.93
CA GLU A 108 4.02 -11.28 14.32
C GLU A 108 3.31 -12.48 14.96
N ARG A 109 4.07 -13.54 15.20
CA ARG A 109 3.58 -14.76 15.86
C ARG A 109 3.26 -14.47 17.32
N THR A 110 1.99 -14.28 17.61
CA THR A 110 1.46 -14.43 18.97
C THR A 110 1.14 -15.91 19.19
N ALA A 111 1.68 -16.50 20.25
CA ALA A 111 1.50 -17.90 20.61
C ALA A 111 0.03 -18.20 20.93
N VAL A 112 -0.65 -19.03 20.13
CA VAL A 112 -2.04 -19.47 20.30
C VAL A 112 -2.14 -20.98 20.01
N ARG A 113 -3.16 -21.64 20.58
CA ARG A 113 -3.38 -23.10 20.51
C ARG A 113 -3.59 -23.63 19.07
N PRO A 114 -3.11 -24.86 18.73
CA PRO A 114 -3.08 -25.38 17.34
C PRO A 114 -4.42 -25.45 16.61
N GLU A 115 -5.53 -25.77 17.31
CA GLU A 115 -6.87 -25.90 16.67
C GLU A 115 -7.49 -24.55 16.32
N ASP A 116 -7.24 -23.51 17.14
CA ASP A 116 -7.63 -22.13 16.84
C ASP A 116 -6.80 -21.55 15.70
N ASP A 117 -5.56 -22.03 15.51
CA ASP A 117 -4.67 -21.56 14.46
C ASP A 117 -5.12 -22.00 13.06
N MET A 118 -5.63 -23.22 12.90
CA MET A 118 -6.08 -23.74 11.60
C MET A 118 -7.31 -22.97 11.10
N ARG A 119 -8.32 -22.78 11.95
CA ARG A 119 -9.52 -22.02 11.60
C ARG A 119 -9.22 -20.53 11.34
N ARG A 120 -8.30 -19.95 12.09
CA ARG A 120 -7.84 -18.57 11.85
C ARG A 120 -7.06 -18.45 10.54
N ALA A 121 -6.25 -19.48 10.18
CA ALA A 121 -5.55 -19.51 8.90
C ALA A 121 -6.55 -19.56 7.73
N GLU A 122 -7.58 -20.41 7.79
CA GLU A 122 -8.63 -20.50 6.78
C GLU A 122 -9.39 -19.18 6.61
N VAL A 123 -9.76 -18.52 7.72
CA VAL A 123 -10.42 -17.21 7.68
C VAL A 123 -9.48 -16.14 7.08
N ARG A 124 -8.20 -16.16 7.45
CA ARG A 124 -7.21 -15.22 6.89
C ARG A 124 -7.05 -15.41 5.38
N ASP A 125 -6.95 -16.67 4.93
CA ASP A 125 -6.83 -16.97 3.51
C ASP A 125 -8.09 -16.59 2.73
N ALA A 126 -9.26 -16.77 3.35
CA ALA A 126 -10.52 -16.35 2.78
C ALA A 126 -10.62 -14.83 2.62
N VAL A 127 -10.28 -14.08 3.67
CA VAL A 127 -10.22 -12.60 3.63
C VAL A 127 -9.21 -12.13 2.59
N ARG A 128 -8.05 -12.78 2.53
CA ARG A 128 -7.01 -12.47 1.56
C ARG A 128 -7.51 -12.67 0.13
N ARG A 129 -8.07 -13.84 -0.20
CA ARG A 129 -8.67 -14.10 -1.52
C ARG A 129 -9.75 -13.07 -1.87
N ALA A 130 -10.58 -12.68 -0.90
CA ALA A 130 -11.60 -11.67 -1.11
C ALA A 130 -10.99 -10.28 -1.43
N VAL A 131 -9.92 -9.89 -0.73
CA VAL A 131 -9.18 -8.63 -1.00
C VAL A 131 -8.51 -8.69 -2.37
N ASP A 132 -7.92 -9.83 -2.71
CA ASP A 132 -7.24 -10.05 -4.00
C ASP A 132 -8.21 -10.00 -5.20
N ALA A 133 -9.46 -10.37 -4.98
CA ALA A 133 -10.51 -10.29 -5.98
C ALA A 133 -11.09 -8.88 -6.18
N LEU A 134 -10.73 -7.90 -5.32
CA LEU A 134 -11.20 -6.53 -5.48
C LEU A 134 -10.64 -5.89 -6.77
N PRO A 135 -11.42 -5.01 -7.42
CA PRO A 135 -10.90 -4.15 -8.48
C PRO A 135 -9.66 -3.36 -8.01
N PRO A 136 -8.67 -3.13 -8.89
CA PRO A 136 -7.36 -2.57 -8.52
C PRO A 136 -7.41 -1.33 -7.63
N ASN A 137 -8.24 -0.33 -7.97
CA ASN A 137 -8.36 0.90 -7.18
C ASN A 137 -9.06 0.69 -5.82
N GLN A 138 -10.02 -0.25 -5.74
CA GLN A 138 -10.67 -0.60 -4.49
C GLN A 138 -9.69 -1.29 -3.54
N ARG A 139 -8.90 -2.25 -4.06
CA ARG A 139 -7.83 -2.92 -3.31
C ARG A 139 -6.84 -1.90 -2.76
N MET A 140 -6.34 -0.99 -3.60
CA MET A 140 -5.39 0.03 -3.18
C MET A 140 -5.96 0.95 -2.09
N ALA A 141 -7.20 1.42 -2.24
CA ALA A 141 -7.86 2.25 -1.23
C ALA A 141 -8.00 1.51 0.13
N VAL A 142 -8.32 0.21 0.10
CA VAL A 142 -8.38 -0.64 1.31
C VAL A 142 -7.00 -0.79 1.95
N ILE A 143 -5.95 -1.01 1.17
CA ILE A 143 -4.57 -1.13 1.68
C ILE A 143 -4.16 0.16 2.38
N LEU A 144 -4.34 1.30 1.75
CA LEU A 144 -3.96 2.60 2.31
C LEU A 144 -4.77 2.94 3.57
N SER A 145 -6.09 2.69 3.55
CA SER A 145 -6.96 2.98 4.69
C SER A 145 -6.74 2.03 5.87
N ARG A 146 -6.62 0.71 5.61
CA ARG A 146 -6.66 -0.29 6.67
C ARG A 146 -5.29 -0.65 7.24
N PHE A 147 -4.25 -0.65 6.41
CA PHE A 147 -2.91 -1.09 6.80
C PHE A 147 -1.91 0.07 6.96
N HIS A 148 -2.20 1.21 6.36
CA HIS A 148 -1.40 2.42 6.53
C HIS A 148 -2.13 3.51 7.32
N GLU A 149 -3.39 3.24 7.71
CA GLU A 149 -4.23 4.11 8.54
C GLU A 149 -4.31 5.56 8.03
N LEU A 150 -4.18 5.74 6.70
CA LEU A 150 -4.22 7.07 6.12
C LEU A 150 -5.65 7.66 6.21
N PRO A 151 -5.79 8.94 6.59
CA PRO A 151 -7.03 9.67 6.45
C PRO A 151 -7.50 9.69 5.00
N TYR A 152 -8.81 9.80 4.76
CA TYR A 152 -9.38 9.76 3.41
C TYR A 152 -8.85 10.88 2.51
N GLU A 153 -8.55 12.03 3.09
CA GLU A 153 -7.93 13.17 2.42
C GLU A 153 -6.53 12.82 1.91
N GLU A 154 -5.72 12.14 2.73
CA GLU A 154 -4.37 11.69 2.33
C GLU A 154 -4.44 10.56 1.30
N ILE A 155 -5.44 9.67 1.38
CA ILE A 155 -5.69 8.65 0.36
C ILE A 155 -6.06 9.32 -0.97
N ALA A 156 -6.91 10.33 -0.95
CA ALA A 156 -7.32 11.07 -2.13
C ALA A 156 -6.11 11.70 -2.83
N GLU A 157 -5.22 12.33 -2.07
CA GLU A 157 -3.98 12.90 -2.58
C GLU A 157 -3.01 11.84 -3.12
N THR A 158 -2.85 10.74 -2.38
CA THR A 158 -1.95 9.65 -2.73
C THR A 158 -2.40 8.93 -4.00
N MET A 159 -3.70 8.76 -4.19
CA MET A 159 -4.29 8.10 -5.37
C MET A 159 -4.63 9.07 -6.51
N GLU A 160 -4.45 10.39 -6.31
CA GLU A 160 -4.78 11.45 -7.26
C GLU A 160 -6.26 11.41 -7.70
N VAL A 161 -7.16 11.21 -6.72
CA VAL A 161 -8.61 11.18 -6.90
C VAL A 161 -9.31 12.15 -5.95
N THR A 162 -10.62 12.36 -6.13
CA THR A 162 -11.39 13.19 -5.18
C THR A 162 -11.71 12.44 -3.90
N LEU A 163 -11.99 13.17 -2.82
CA LEU A 163 -12.41 12.60 -1.53
C LEU A 163 -13.69 11.75 -1.68
N GLU A 164 -14.63 12.20 -2.51
CA GLU A 164 -15.87 11.46 -2.82
C GLU A 164 -15.56 10.14 -3.55
N ALA A 165 -14.56 10.15 -4.44
CA ALA A 165 -14.11 8.93 -5.11
C ALA A 165 -13.52 7.93 -4.11
N VAL A 166 -12.72 8.38 -3.13
CA VAL A 166 -12.19 7.51 -2.06
C VAL A 166 -13.32 6.89 -1.25
N LYS A 167 -14.29 7.70 -0.80
CA LYS A 167 -15.48 7.20 -0.07
C LYS A 167 -16.24 6.14 -0.88
N SER A 168 -16.44 6.40 -2.17
CA SER A 168 -17.10 5.46 -3.08
C SER A 168 -16.30 4.18 -3.29
N LEU A 169 -14.96 4.26 -3.44
CA LEU A 169 -14.09 3.10 -3.57
C LEU A 169 -14.15 2.22 -2.33
N LEU A 170 -14.04 2.80 -1.14
CA LEU A 170 -14.09 2.08 0.14
C LEU A 170 -15.47 1.49 0.42
N PHE A 171 -16.54 2.20 0.08
CA PHE A 171 -17.91 1.67 0.18
C PHE A 171 -18.08 0.43 -0.71
N ARG A 172 -17.75 0.53 -2.00
CA ARG A 172 -17.85 -0.60 -2.95
C ARG A 172 -16.94 -1.76 -2.56
N ALA A 173 -15.73 -1.47 -2.07
CA ALA A 173 -14.83 -2.51 -1.56
C ALA A 173 -15.46 -3.27 -0.40
N ARG A 174 -16.10 -2.57 0.56
CA ARG A 174 -16.79 -3.20 1.69
C ARG A 174 -17.93 -4.10 1.24
N GLU A 175 -18.76 -3.63 0.31
CA GLU A 175 -19.86 -4.45 -0.24
C GLU A 175 -19.34 -5.70 -0.97
N ASN A 176 -18.28 -5.56 -1.78
CA ASN A 176 -17.67 -6.68 -2.48
C ASN A 176 -17.06 -7.70 -1.50
N LEU A 177 -16.36 -7.23 -0.46
CA LEU A 177 -15.80 -8.10 0.59
C LEU A 177 -16.89 -8.81 1.37
N LYS A 178 -17.96 -8.10 1.75
CA LYS A 178 -19.12 -8.70 2.43
C LYS A 178 -19.72 -9.83 1.61
N GLY A 179 -20.03 -9.57 0.34
CA GLY A 179 -20.61 -10.58 -0.55
C GLY A 179 -19.70 -11.79 -0.79
N ALA A 180 -18.36 -11.59 -0.85
CA ALA A 180 -17.41 -12.68 -0.98
C ALA A 180 -17.32 -13.53 0.29
N LEU A 181 -17.28 -12.91 1.46
CA LEU A 181 -17.17 -13.61 2.76
C LEU A 181 -18.48 -14.33 3.14
N GLU A 182 -19.65 -13.75 2.86
CA GLU A 182 -20.94 -14.42 3.08
C GLU A 182 -21.08 -15.72 2.28
N LYS A 183 -20.54 -15.75 1.04
CA LYS A 183 -20.52 -16.99 0.24
C LYS A 183 -19.64 -18.07 0.87
N LEU A 184 -18.53 -17.69 1.47
CA LEU A 184 -17.62 -18.63 2.14
C LEU A 184 -18.25 -19.21 3.41
N ILE A 185 -18.92 -18.38 4.23
CA ILE A 185 -19.61 -18.83 5.46
C ILE A 185 -20.79 -19.77 5.14
N ARG A 186 -21.46 -19.59 3.99
CA ARG A 186 -22.58 -20.44 3.58
C ARG A 186 -22.15 -21.76 2.91
N GLN A 187 -20.90 -21.88 2.50
CA GLN A 187 -20.34 -23.09 1.86
C GLN A 187 -19.67 -24.04 2.85
N ASP A 188 -19.56 -23.62 4.12
CA ASP A 188 -19.06 -24.46 5.21
C ASP A 188 -20.30 -25.05 5.94
N PRO A 189 -20.65 -26.35 5.74
CA PRO A 189 -21.81 -27.01 6.38
C PRO A 189 -21.55 -27.32 7.86
#